data_fb647d4fb3cc5fd155704c945c8394e1
#
_entry.id   fb647d4fb3cc5fd155704c945c8394e1
#
_cell.length_a   1.000
_cell.length_b   1.000
_cell.length_c   1.000
_cell.angle_alpha   90.00
_cell.angle_beta   90.00
_cell.angle_gamma   90.00
#
_symmetry.space_group_name_H-M   'P 1'
#
loop_
_entity.id
_entity.type
_entity.pdbx_description
1 polymer ?
#
loop_
_entity_poly.entity_id
_entity_poly.type
_entity_poly.pdbx_seq_one_letter_code
_entity_poly.pdbx_strand_id
1 'polypeptide(L)'
;KNPVDTWVSGTFAIAFWTVNHLWHLGKYNLGLSSCLGGTGMCISADIVREFGWGCDCLTEDMEFSMKCLSHGIRTCWVHDAIIYDEKPLTFMASWRQRKRWAQGQFDCSERYIPILMKEGFKRHSIVVLDGIMQLLQNYFLLISAFYLVMTYINMFYPCFTVVLYNDALVPRQFWSVLGTIQYVLPLIVLLQIEVPAKIYLYWLIYPVFMYSWVPVTFLGWIHRHEKQWVHTIHTRSMQFQAASLTRKKEIDS
;
A
#
# COMPACT_ATOMS: atom_id res chain seq x y z
N LYS A 1 12.31 -3.94 10.35
CA LYS A 1 13.71 -4.13 10.81
C LYS A 1 14.19 -2.94 11.62
N ASN A 2 13.84 -1.71 11.24
CA ASN A 2 14.34 -0.47 11.81
C ASN A 2 13.24 0.54 12.23
N PRO A 3 12.15 0.13 12.91
CA PRO A 3 10.98 0.98 13.12
C PRO A 3 11.23 2.14 14.09
N VAL A 4 12.29 2.08 14.91
CA VAL A 4 12.59 3.10 15.94
C VAL A 4 13.76 4.01 15.59
N ASP A 5 14.39 3.85 14.43
CA ASP A 5 15.58 4.61 14.05
C ASP A 5 15.26 6.09 13.79
N THR A 6 14.23 6.36 12.97
CA THR A 6 13.78 7.71 12.67
C THR A 6 12.24 7.76 12.68
N TRP A 7 11.70 8.97 12.78
CA TRP A 7 10.25 9.15 12.65
C TRP A 7 9.72 8.68 11.28
N VAL A 8 10.52 8.78 10.23
CA VAL A 8 10.15 8.32 8.87
C VAL A 8 10.03 6.81 8.85
N SER A 9 11.03 6.07 9.34
CA SER A 9 10.96 4.61 9.38
C SER A 9 9.86 4.11 10.32
N GLY A 10 9.58 4.85 11.41
CA GLY A 10 8.51 4.53 12.33
C GLY A 10 7.11 4.74 11.73
N THR A 11 6.87 5.86 11.05
CA THR A 11 5.59 6.10 10.36
C THR A 11 5.37 5.12 9.20
N PHE A 12 6.44 4.72 8.49
CA PHE A 12 6.37 3.62 7.53
C PHE A 12 5.96 2.30 8.19
N ALA A 13 6.56 1.97 9.33
CA ALA A 13 6.22 0.74 10.05
C ALA A 13 4.75 0.74 10.47
N ILE A 14 4.24 1.85 11.02
CA ILE A 14 2.83 2.03 11.37
C ILE A 14 1.93 1.77 10.14
N ALA A 15 2.25 2.40 8.99
CA ALA A 15 1.47 2.22 7.76
C ALA A 15 1.44 0.75 7.32
N PHE A 16 2.60 0.08 7.29
CA PHE A 16 2.68 -1.33 6.88
C PHE A 16 1.97 -2.28 7.84
N TRP A 17 2.14 -2.11 9.15
CA TRP A 17 1.42 -2.94 10.13
C TRP A 17 -0.08 -2.76 10.01
N THR A 18 -0.56 -1.53 9.81
CA THR A 18 -1.98 -1.24 9.62
C THR A 18 -2.52 -1.89 8.34
N VAL A 19 -1.82 -1.73 7.21
CA VAL A 19 -2.23 -2.34 5.94
C VAL A 19 -2.19 -3.86 6.01
N ASN A 20 -1.14 -4.44 6.59
CA ASN A 20 -1.04 -5.89 6.73
C ASN A 20 -2.15 -6.47 7.59
N HIS A 21 -2.46 -5.83 8.70
CA HIS A 21 -3.45 -6.33 9.67
C HIS A 21 -4.90 -6.09 9.21
N LEU A 22 -5.21 -4.91 8.69
CA LEU A 22 -6.58 -4.56 8.29
C LEU A 22 -6.90 -4.93 6.84
N TRP A 23 -5.98 -4.68 5.92
CA TRP A 23 -6.25 -4.85 4.51
C TRP A 23 -5.92 -6.27 4.01
N HIS A 24 -4.67 -6.69 4.16
CA HIS A 24 -4.26 -8.00 3.63
C HIS A 24 -4.90 -9.17 4.38
N LEU A 25 -4.88 -9.13 5.72
CA LEU A 25 -5.54 -10.14 6.54
C LEU A 25 -7.06 -10.09 6.37
N GLY A 26 -7.66 -8.90 6.29
CA GLY A 26 -9.08 -8.72 6.03
C GLY A 26 -9.50 -9.32 4.69
N LYS A 27 -8.76 -9.06 3.61
CA LYS A 27 -9.01 -9.67 2.29
C LYS A 27 -8.87 -11.20 2.34
N TYR A 28 -7.85 -11.71 3.01
CA TYR A 28 -7.67 -13.15 3.19
C TYR A 28 -8.88 -13.79 3.87
N ASN A 29 -9.35 -13.23 4.98
CA ASN A 29 -10.49 -13.71 5.74
C ASN A 29 -11.82 -13.63 4.95
N LEU A 30 -11.95 -12.67 4.05
CA LEU A 30 -13.10 -12.53 3.15
C LEU A 30 -13.00 -13.38 1.87
N GLY A 31 -11.93 -14.15 1.70
CA GLY A 31 -11.69 -14.93 0.49
C GLY A 31 -11.39 -14.09 -0.76
N LEU A 32 -11.00 -12.82 -0.59
CA LEU A 32 -10.58 -11.93 -1.65
C LEU A 32 -9.10 -12.13 -2.00
N SER A 33 -8.66 -11.56 -3.11
CA SER A 33 -7.25 -11.61 -3.52
C SER A 33 -6.45 -10.53 -2.82
N SER A 34 -5.35 -10.92 -2.18
CA SER A 34 -4.35 -9.97 -1.68
C SER A 34 -3.47 -9.47 -2.83
N CYS A 35 -2.51 -8.58 -2.55
CA CYS A 35 -1.47 -8.19 -3.50
C CYS A 35 -0.14 -8.74 -3.03
N LEU A 36 0.69 -9.20 -3.95
CA LEU A 36 2.08 -9.54 -3.65
C LEU A 36 2.83 -8.28 -3.21
N GLY A 37 3.79 -8.44 -2.33
CA GLY A 37 4.74 -7.39 -1.99
C GLY A 37 6.11 -7.76 -2.55
N GLY A 38 6.90 -6.78 -2.99
CA GLY A 38 8.22 -6.99 -3.58
C GLY A 38 9.21 -7.72 -2.67
N THR A 39 8.89 -7.80 -1.37
CA THR A 39 9.61 -8.60 -0.39
C THR A 39 8.68 -9.66 0.20
N GLY A 40 9.19 -10.91 0.35
CA GLY A 40 8.48 -11.98 1.03
C GLY A 40 7.35 -12.62 0.25
N MET A 41 7.40 -12.61 -1.05
CA MET A 41 6.47 -13.35 -1.90
C MET A 41 6.99 -14.76 -2.21
N CYS A 42 6.05 -15.71 -2.31
CA CYS A 42 6.31 -17.07 -2.78
C CYS A 42 5.32 -17.37 -3.91
N ILE A 43 5.83 -17.82 -5.05
CA ILE A 43 5.04 -18.07 -6.25
C ILE A 43 5.28 -19.50 -6.71
N SER A 44 4.21 -20.21 -7.08
CA SER A 44 4.34 -21.52 -7.70
C SER A 44 5.15 -21.45 -9.00
N ALA A 45 6.12 -22.34 -9.16
CA ALA A 45 6.90 -22.45 -10.37
C ALA A 45 6.03 -22.72 -11.61
N ASP A 46 4.93 -23.46 -11.43
CA ASP A 46 4.02 -23.77 -12.55
C ASP A 46 3.29 -22.52 -13.06
N ILE A 47 2.87 -21.63 -12.16
CA ILE A 47 2.26 -20.33 -12.53
C ILE A 47 3.27 -19.49 -13.33
N VAL A 48 4.54 -19.45 -12.89
CA VAL A 48 5.57 -18.69 -13.59
C VAL A 48 5.91 -19.33 -14.95
N ARG A 49 5.90 -20.67 -15.05
CA ARG A 49 6.12 -21.36 -16.33
C ARG A 49 4.98 -21.15 -17.32
N GLU A 50 3.73 -21.15 -16.82
CA GLU A 50 2.53 -21.01 -17.66
C GLU A 50 2.33 -19.57 -18.15
N PHE A 51 2.43 -18.59 -17.26
CA PHE A 51 2.12 -17.20 -17.58
C PHE A 51 3.34 -16.33 -17.87
N GLY A 52 4.53 -16.80 -17.55
CA GLY A 52 5.76 -16.01 -17.58
C GLY A 52 5.75 -14.87 -16.54
N TRP A 53 6.91 -14.36 -16.18
CA TRP A 53 6.97 -13.17 -15.31
C TRP A 53 6.41 -11.94 -16.04
N GLY A 54 7.04 -11.51 -17.12
CA GLY A 54 6.58 -10.52 -18.11
C GLY A 54 5.92 -9.27 -17.50
N CYS A 55 6.53 -8.72 -16.44
CA CYS A 55 6.05 -7.50 -15.78
C CYS A 55 6.92 -6.31 -16.19
N ASP A 56 6.28 -5.23 -16.67
CA ASP A 56 6.90 -4.03 -17.21
C ASP A 56 6.69 -2.78 -16.36
N CYS A 57 5.79 -2.84 -15.35
CA CYS A 57 5.54 -1.73 -14.45
C CYS A 57 6.66 -1.57 -13.40
N LEU A 58 6.80 -0.37 -12.86
CA LEU A 58 7.74 -0.10 -11.74
C LEU A 58 7.33 -0.80 -10.41
N THR A 59 6.14 -1.41 -10.37
CA THR A 59 5.60 -2.24 -9.29
C THR A 59 5.25 -3.61 -9.86
N GLU A 60 6.28 -4.40 -10.14
CA GLU A 60 6.19 -5.71 -10.77
C GLU A 60 5.37 -6.71 -9.94
N ASP A 61 5.43 -6.58 -8.62
CA ASP A 61 4.68 -7.37 -7.65
C ASP A 61 3.16 -7.16 -7.77
N MET A 62 2.75 -5.89 -7.85
CA MET A 62 1.36 -5.53 -8.09
C MET A 62 0.91 -5.98 -9.49
N GLU A 63 1.72 -5.74 -10.51
CA GLU A 63 1.40 -6.15 -11.89
C GLU A 63 1.20 -7.65 -11.98
N PHE A 64 2.11 -8.45 -11.39
CA PHE A 64 1.97 -9.91 -11.39
C PHE A 64 0.73 -10.37 -10.62
N SER A 65 0.38 -9.70 -9.52
CA SER A 65 -0.85 -9.97 -8.79
C SER A 65 -2.10 -9.76 -9.65
N MET A 66 -2.16 -8.66 -10.41
CA MET A 66 -3.27 -8.36 -11.32
C MET A 66 -3.30 -9.32 -12.51
N LYS A 67 -2.13 -9.73 -13.01
CA LYS A 67 -1.99 -10.76 -14.04
C LYS A 67 -2.57 -12.09 -13.57
N CYS A 68 -2.17 -12.58 -12.41
CA CYS A 68 -2.73 -13.79 -11.81
C CYS A 68 -4.25 -13.68 -11.64
N LEU A 69 -4.72 -12.56 -11.11
CA LEU A 69 -6.13 -12.32 -10.86
C LEU A 69 -6.97 -12.31 -12.15
N SER A 70 -6.44 -11.75 -13.24
CA SER A 70 -7.12 -11.77 -14.56
C SER A 70 -7.31 -13.19 -15.10
N HIS A 71 -6.47 -14.15 -14.69
CA HIS A 71 -6.61 -15.57 -14.98
C HIS A 71 -7.46 -16.33 -13.95
N GLY A 72 -7.98 -15.63 -12.93
CA GLY A 72 -8.79 -16.22 -11.86
C GLY A 72 -7.96 -16.85 -10.74
N ILE A 73 -6.66 -16.59 -10.70
CA ILE A 73 -5.75 -17.07 -9.67
C ILE A 73 -5.64 -16.01 -8.57
N ARG A 74 -5.97 -16.39 -7.34
CA ARG A 74 -5.88 -15.50 -6.18
C ARG A 74 -4.49 -15.55 -5.56
N THR A 75 -4.01 -14.41 -5.12
CA THR A 75 -2.87 -14.31 -4.20
C THR A 75 -3.38 -14.34 -2.76
N CYS A 76 -2.73 -15.14 -1.90
CA CYS A 76 -3.10 -15.32 -0.52
C CYS A 76 -2.14 -14.58 0.41
N TRP A 77 -2.68 -14.05 1.51
CA TRP A 77 -1.88 -13.49 2.59
C TRP A 77 -1.59 -14.56 3.64
N VAL A 78 -0.33 -14.72 4.01
CA VAL A 78 0.09 -15.64 5.10
C VAL A 78 0.56 -14.76 6.27
N HIS A 79 -0.32 -14.59 7.26
CA HIS A 79 -0.09 -13.64 8.36
C HIS A 79 1.10 -14.00 9.25
N ASP A 80 1.33 -15.31 9.44
CA ASP A 80 2.40 -15.83 10.30
C ASP A 80 3.78 -15.85 9.63
N ALA A 81 3.84 -15.61 8.30
CA ALA A 81 5.10 -15.51 7.57
C ALA A 81 5.68 -14.10 7.70
N ILE A 82 6.40 -13.85 8.79
CA ILE A 82 6.93 -12.53 9.12
C ILE A 82 8.22 -12.24 8.35
N ILE A 83 8.24 -11.14 7.62
CA ILE A 83 9.40 -10.63 6.90
C ILE A 83 9.91 -9.34 7.55
N TYR A 84 11.22 -9.27 7.76
CA TYR A 84 11.89 -8.10 8.31
C TYR A 84 12.52 -7.27 7.19
N ASP A 85 11.84 -6.25 6.78
CA ASP A 85 12.28 -5.31 5.74
C ASP A 85 12.83 -4.00 6.33
N GLU A 86 13.79 -3.37 5.64
CA GLU A 86 14.37 -2.09 6.04
C GLU A 86 13.61 -0.94 5.39
N LYS A 87 13.13 -0.02 6.23
CA LYS A 87 12.39 1.16 5.76
C LYS A 87 13.32 2.37 5.60
N PRO A 88 13.02 3.30 4.68
CA PRO A 88 13.81 4.52 4.48
C PRO A 88 13.99 5.31 5.78
N LEU A 89 15.20 5.81 6.00
CA LEU A 89 15.54 6.60 7.19
C LEU A 89 15.24 8.08 7.00
N THR A 90 15.24 8.58 5.76
CA THR A 90 15.02 9.99 5.46
C THR A 90 13.72 10.23 4.69
N PHE A 91 13.13 11.40 4.90
CA PHE A 91 11.90 11.78 4.21
C PHE A 91 12.06 11.78 2.68
N MET A 92 13.20 12.25 2.17
CA MET A 92 13.46 12.28 0.73
C MET A 92 13.65 10.89 0.11
N ALA A 93 14.27 9.94 0.83
CA ALA A 93 14.34 8.56 0.38
C ALA A 93 12.94 7.92 0.35
N SER A 94 12.15 8.17 1.39
CA SER A 94 10.74 7.80 1.46
C SER A 94 9.91 8.39 0.32
N TRP A 95 10.11 9.68 0.03
CA TRP A 95 9.41 10.39 -1.04
C TRP A 95 9.66 9.75 -2.40
N ARG A 96 10.94 9.52 -2.74
CA ARG A 96 11.35 8.89 -4.01
C ARG A 96 10.77 7.48 -4.16
N GLN A 97 10.82 6.67 -3.10
CA GLN A 97 10.27 5.32 -3.11
C GLN A 97 8.75 5.33 -3.33
N ARG A 98 8.02 6.17 -2.60
CA ARG A 98 6.57 6.30 -2.72
C ARG A 98 6.14 6.87 -4.08
N LYS A 99 6.90 7.84 -4.63
CA LYS A 99 6.66 8.34 -6.00
C LYS A 99 6.74 7.19 -7.01
N ARG A 100 7.79 6.38 -6.92
CA ARG A 100 7.97 5.20 -7.79
C ARG A 100 6.79 4.21 -7.65
N TRP A 101 6.33 3.95 -6.44
CA TRP A 101 5.16 3.11 -6.22
C TRP A 101 3.90 3.68 -6.85
N ALA A 102 3.66 4.98 -6.69
CA ALA A 102 2.52 5.64 -7.30
C ALA A 102 2.60 5.59 -8.84
N GLN A 103 3.77 5.82 -9.44
CA GLN A 103 3.98 5.70 -10.88
C GLN A 103 3.62 4.30 -11.38
N GLY A 104 4.18 3.25 -10.75
CA GLY A 104 3.90 1.86 -11.12
C GLY A 104 2.44 1.49 -10.93
N GLN A 105 1.78 1.96 -9.87
CA GLN A 105 0.36 1.69 -9.65
C GLN A 105 -0.53 2.35 -10.71
N PHE A 106 -0.24 3.57 -11.17
CA PHE A 106 -1.00 4.21 -12.25
C PHE A 106 -0.80 3.49 -13.58
N ASP A 107 0.46 3.13 -13.95
CA ASP A 107 0.74 2.33 -15.15
C ASP A 107 0.02 0.98 -15.10
N CYS A 108 0.08 0.28 -13.97
CA CYS A 108 -0.64 -0.97 -13.76
C CYS A 108 -2.16 -0.79 -13.86
N SER A 109 -2.72 0.31 -13.34
CA SER A 109 -4.15 0.61 -13.39
C SER A 109 -4.64 0.79 -14.82
N GLU A 110 -3.92 1.55 -15.63
CA GLU A 110 -4.27 1.80 -17.05
C GLU A 110 -4.31 0.49 -17.85
N ARG A 111 -3.43 -0.46 -17.55
CA ARG A 111 -3.36 -1.75 -18.24
C ARG A 111 -4.41 -2.75 -17.75
N TYR A 112 -4.54 -2.90 -16.43
CA TYR A 112 -5.29 -4.01 -15.87
C TYR A 112 -6.74 -3.70 -15.50
N ILE A 113 -7.16 -2.46 -15.29
CA ILE A 113 -8.56 -2.15 -15.02
C ILE A 113 -9.48 -2.65 -16.14
N PRO A 114 -9.23 -2.36 -17.44
CA PRO A 114 -10.08 -2.86 -18.51
C PRO A 114 -10.13 -4.39 -18.59
N ILE A 115 -8.98 -5.05 -18.35
CA ILE A 115 -8.85 -6.51 -18.37
C ILE A 115 -9.67 -7.12 -17.23
N LEU A 116 -9.49 -6.61 -16.00
CA LEU A 116 -10.20 -7.11 -14.82
C LEU A 116 -11.70 -6.85 -14.90
N MET A 117 -12.13 -5.72 -15.45
CA MET A 117 -13.55 -5.47 -15.73
C MET A 117 -14.12 -6.54 -16.64
N LYS A 118 -13.51 -6.76 -17.80
CA LYS A 118 -13.94 -7.77 -18.78
C LYS A 118 -13.99 -9.16 -18.16
N GLU A 119 -12.90 -9.59 -17.51
CA GLU A 119 -12.83 -10.94 -16.93
C GLU A 119 -13.72 -11.10 -15.69
N GLY A 120 -13.86 -10.06 -14.87
CA GLY A 120 -14.75 -10.06 -13.71
C GLY A 120 -16.21 -10.22 -14.07
N PHE A 121 -16.70 -9.47 -15.08
CA PHE A 121 -18.06 -9.63 -15.58
C PHE A 121 -18.27 -10.96 -16.29
N LYS A 122 -17.32 -11.39 -17.13
CA LYS A 122 -17.40 -12.69 -17.83
C LYS A 122 -17.49 -13.87 -16.87
N ARG A 123 -16.74 -13.83 -15.76
CA ARG A 123 -16.66 -14.91 -14.77
C ARG A 123 -17.65 -14.74 -13.62
N HIS A 124 -18.41 -13.64 -13.58
CA HIS A 124 -19.27 -13.25 -12.45
C HIS A 124 -18.50 -13.29 -11.10
N SER A 125 -17.23 -12.83 -11.12
CA SER A 125 -16.33 -12.96 -10.00
C SER A 125 -16.13 -11.63 -9.28
N ILE A 126 -16.68 -11.52 -8.06
CA ILE A 126 -16.47 -10.37 -7.19
C ILE A 126 -15.00 -10.22 -6.78
N VAL A 127 -14.27 -11.34 -6.70
CA VAL A 127 -12.84 -11.36 -6.35
C VAL A 127 -12.02 -10.65 -7.42
N VAL A 128 -12.33 -10.87 -8.70
CA VAL A 128 -11.67 -10.19 -9.83
C VAL A 128 -12.03 -8.70 -9.84
N LEU A 129 -13.32 -8.37 -9.60
CA LEU A 129 -13.77 -6.97 -9.52
C LEU A 129 -13.17 -6.22 -8.32
N ASP A 130 -12.95 -6.90 -7.19
CA ASP A 130 -12.26 -6.31 -6.03
C ASP A 130 -10.83 -5.87 -6.34
N GLY A 131 -10.14 -6.55 -7.26
CA GLY A 131 -8.82 -6.14 -7.75
C GLY A 131 -8.82 -4.73 -8.37
N ILE A 132 -9.93 -4.32 -8.99
CA ILE A 132 -10.10 -2.96 -9.53
C ILE A 132 -10.10 -1.92 -8.40
N MET A 133 -10.75 -2.21 -7.28
CA MET A 133 -10.75 -1.31 -6.11
C MET A 133 -9.33 -1.05 -5.60
N GLN A 134 -8.47 -2.05 -5.64
CA GLN A 134 -7.06 -1.90 -5.26
C GLN A 134 -6.30 -0.98 -6.23
N LEU A 135 -6.55 -1.10 -7.52
CA LEU A 135 -5.93 -0.23 -8.54
C LEU A 135 -6.45 1.21 -8.47
N LEU A 136 -7.70 1.41 -8.04
CA LEU A 136 -8.31 2.73 -7.94
C LEU A 136 -7.90 3.55 -6.70
N GLN A 137 -7.17 2.97 -5.74
CA GLN A 137 -6.82 3.65 -4.48
C GLN A 137 -6.15 5.01 -4.69
N ASN A 138 -5.18 5.12 -5.61
CA ASN A 138 -4.49 6.37 -5.89
C ASN A 138 -5.40 7.42 -6.53
N TYR A 139 -6.35 7.01 -7.36
CA TYR A 139 -7.35 7.92 -7.93
C TYR A 139 -8.28 8.45 -6.84
N PHE A 140 -8.75 7.58 -5.94
CA PHE A 140 -9.57 8.00 -4.80
C PHE A 140 -8.83 8.98 -3.88
N LEU A 141 -7.53 8.74 -3.63
CA LEU A 141 -6.72 9.66 -2.85
C LEU A 141 -6.65 11.06 -3.50
N LEU A 142 -6.38 11.13 -4.81
CA LEU A 142 -6.30 12.41 -5.53
C LEU A 142 -7.65 13.11 -5.61
N ILE A 143 -8.73 12.38 -5.89
CA ILE A 143 -10.10 12.93 -5.93
C ILE A 143 -10.48 13.46 -4.54
N SER A 144 -10.23 12.71 -3.48
CA SER A 144 -10.53 13.13 -2.11
C SER A 144 -9.70 14.37 -1.71
N ALA A 145 -8.43 14.42 -2.09
CA ALA A 145 -7.57 15.57 -1.83
C ALA A 145 -8.05 16.81 -2.60
N PHE A 146 -8.41 16.66 -3.87
CA PHE A 146 -9.00 17.73 -4.68
C PHE A 146 -10.28 18.26 -4.04
N TYR A 147 -11.16 17.35 -3.61
CA TYR A 147 -12.40 17.72 -2.94
C TYR A 147 -12.14 18.49 -1.63
N LEU A 148 -11.18 18.04 -0.81
CA LEU A 148 -10.82 18.74 0.44
C LEU A 148 -10.29 20.14 0.16
N VAL A 149 -9.45 20.32 -0.86
CA VAL A 149 -8.94 21.63 -1.28
C VAL A 149 -10.10 22.54 -1.72
N MET A 150 -11.02 22.02 -2.54
CA MET A 150 -12.19 22.78 -2.99
C MET A 150 -13.10 23.17 -1.81
N THR A 151 -13.32 22.27 -0.88
CA THR A 151 -14.10 22.55 0.35
C THR A 151 -13.44 23.66 1.17
N TYR A 152 -12.11 23.60 1.32
CA TYR A 152 -11.35 24.63 2.03
C TYR A 152 -11.44 25.99 1.34
N ILE A 153 -11.28 26.04 0.00
CA ILE A 153 -11.44 27.28 -0.78
C ILE A 153 -12.86 27.83 -0.64
N ASN A 154 -13.89 26.98 -0.70
CA ASN A 154 -15.28 27.40 -0.56
C ASN A 154 -15.61 27.99 0.82
N MET A 155 -14.85 27.65 1.85
CA MET A 155 -14.99 28.23 3.18
C MET A 155 -14.69 29.74 3.18
N PHE A 156 -13.75 30.20 2.33
CA PHE A 156 -13.36 31.59 2.20
C PHE A 156 -14.05 32.31 1.03
N TYR A 157 -14.39 31.55 -0.02
CA TYR A 157 -15.00 32.06 -1.25
C TYR A 157 -16.23 31.22 -1.62
N PRO A 158 -17.43 31.54 -1.06
CA PRO A 158 -18.62 30.69 -1.19
C PRO A 158 -19.31 30.74 -2.57
N CYS A 159 -18.55 30.89 -3.64
CA CYS A 159 -19.04 30.92 -5.02
C CYS A 159 -18.88 29.59 -5.78
N PHE A 160 -18.32 28.56 -5.15
CA PHE A 160 -18.16 27.26 -5.77
C PHE A 160 -19.38 26.36 -5.59
N THR A 161 -20.32 26.45 -6.51
CA THR A 161 -21.57 25.66 -6.56
C THR A 161 -21.32 24.15 -6.49
N VAL A 162 -20.20 23.67 -7.06
CA VAL A 162 -19.83 22.22 -7.05
C VAL A 162 -19.68 21.66 -5.63
N VAL A 163 -19.15 22.47 -4.69
CA VAL A 163 -18.97 22.06 -3.30
C VAL A 163 -20.32 22.01 -2.58
N LEU A 164 -21.24 22.93 -2.88
CA LEU A 164 -22.60 22.93 -2.30
C LEU A 164 -23.39 21.69 -2.70
N TYR A 165 -23.30 21.25 -3.97
CA TYR A 165 -23.94 20.00 -4.40
C TYR A 165 -23.33 18.77 -3.72
N ASN A 166 -22.04 18.78 -3.46
CA ASN A 166 -21.40 17.66 -2.80
C ASN A 166 -21.72 17.58 -1.31
N ASP A 167 -21.85 18.71 -0.62
CA ASP A 167 -22.30 18.76 0.78
C ASP A 167 -23.76 18.24 0.94
N ALA A 168 -24.59 18.38 -0.10
CA ALA A 168 -25.93 17.81 -0.13
C ALA A 168 -25.93 16.28 -0.33
N LEU A 169 -24.97 15.75 -1.10
CA LEU A 169 -24.83 14.32 -1.37
C LEU A 169 -24.08 13.58 -0.24
N VAL A 170 -23.01 14.19 0.27
CA VAL A 170 -22.17 13.60 1.31
C VAL A 170 -21.92 14.65 2.41
N PRO A 171 -22.58 14.55 3.56
CA PRO A 171 -22.43 15.49 4.65
C PRO A 171 -20.98 15.66 5.10
N ARG A 172 -20.57 16.88 5.46
CA ARG A 172 -19.19 17.19 5.94
C ARG A 172 -18.79 16.30 7.13
N GLN A 173 -19.74 15.93 7.97
CA GLN A 173 -19.52 15.04 9.11
C GLN A 173 -19.00 13.67 8.67
N PHE A 174 -19.44 13.17 7.51
CA PHE A 174 -18.94 11.91 6.95
C PHE A 174 -17.43 11.95 6.74
N TRP A 175 -16.90 13.02 6.15
CA TRP A 175 -15.47 13.20 5.91
C TRP A 175 -14.68 13.35 7.21
N SER A 176 -15.24 14.04 8.21
CA SER A 176 -14.63 14.17 9.53
C SER A 176 -14.56 12.82 10.24
N VAL A 177 -15.63 12.04 10.19
CA VAL A 177 -15.66 10.66 10.75
C VAL A 177 -14.66 9.78 10.02
N LEU A 178 -14.63 9.81 8.69
CA LEU A 178 -13.70 9.01 7.90
C LEU A 178 -12.24 9.35 8.23
N GLY A 179 -11.90 10.64 8.32
CA GLY A 179 -10.58 11.10 8.73
C GLY A 179 -10.22 10.65 10.15
N THR A 180 -11.16 10.72 11.08
CA THR A 180 -10.97 10.23 12.47
C THR A 180 -10.71 8.72 12.47
N ILE A 181 -11.49 7.94 11.72
CA ILE A 181 -11.32 6.50 11.59
C ILE A 181 -9.92 6.19 11.03
N GLN A 182 -9.51 6.85 9.96
CA GLN A 182 -8.17 6.65 9.36
C GLN A 182 -7.02 6.96 10.33
N TYR A 183 -7.21 7.88 11.28
CA TYR A 183 -6.21 8.19 12.30
C TYR A 183 -6.25 7.21 13.47
N VAL A 184 -7.43 6.78 13.88
CA VAL A 184 -7.62 5.90 15.05
C VAL A 184 -7.30 4.43 14.72
N LEU A 185 -7.63 3.95 13.51
CA LEU A 185 -7.38 2.56 13.12
C LEU A 185 -5.92 2.11 13.28
N PRO A 186 -4.90 2.88 12.89
CA PRO A 186 -3.52 2.52 13.17
C PRO A 186 -3.23 2.34 14.66
N LEU A 187 -3.79 3.20 15.52
CA LEU A 187 -3.63 3.07 16.97
C LEU A 187 -4.22 1.76 17.49
N ILE A 188 -5.41 1.40 17.02
CA ILE A 188 -6.06 0.14 17.41
C ILE A 188 -5.16 -1.05 17.03
N VAL A 189 -4.58 -1.04 15.83
CA VAL A 189 -3.63 -2.08 15.40
C VAL A 189 -2.38 -2.10 16.29
N LEU A 190 -1.81 -0.93 16.60
CA LEU A 190 -0.64 -0.85 17.47
C LEU A 190 -0.90 -1.38 18.90
N LEU A 191 -2.13 -1.28 19.39
CA LEU A 191 -2.54 -1.82 20.69
C LEU A 191 -2.72 -3.36 20.66
N GLN A 192 -2.88 -3.96 19.47
CA GLN A 192 -3.03 -5.40 19.30
C GLN A 192 -1.71 -6.13 19.05
N ILE A 193 -0.66 -5.39 18.70
CA ILE A 193 0.67 -5.95 18.41
C ILE A 193 1.70 -5.39 19.41
N GLU A 194 2.70 -6.18 19.72
CA GLU A 194 3.79 -5.75 20.58
C GLU A 194 4.74 -4.81 19.81
N VAL A 195 4.71 -3.52 20.16
CA VAL A 195 5.56 -2.51 19.54
C VAL A 195 6.34 -1.71 20.59
N PRO A 196 7.56 -1.23 20.27
CA PRO A 196 8.30 -0.34 21.16
C PRO A 196 7.51 0.94 21.47
N ALA A 197 7.53 1.41 22.71
CA ALA A 197 6.80 2.60 23.17
C ALA A 197 7.05 3.86 22.30
N LYS A 198 8.26 3.98 21.74
CA LYS A 198 8.64 5.08 20.83
C LYS A 198 7.73 5.18 19.58
N ILE A 199 7.12 4.07 19.15
CA ILE A 199 6.22 4.04 17.98
C ILE A 199 4.96 4.87 18.24
N TYR A 200 4.45 4.92 19.47
CA TYR A 200 3.30 5.75 19.83
C TYR A 200 3.58 7.24 19.68
N LEU A 201 4.82 7.68 19.91
CA LEU A 201 5.25 9.07 19.63
C LEU A 201 5.24 9.34 18.12
N TYR A 202 5.65 8.36 17.30
CA TYR A 202 5.60 8.50 15.85
C TYR A 202 4.17 8.46 15.31
N TRP A 203 3.24 7.80 15.99
CA TRP A 203 1.82 7.86 15.65
C TRP A 203 1.25 9.28 15.76
N LEU A 204 1.70 10.10 16.71
CA LEU A 204 1.25 11.50 16.83
C LEU A 204 1.58 12.33 15.58
N ILE A 205 2.70 12.04 14.93
CA ILE A 205 3.13 12.73 13.70
C ILE A 205 2.74 11.96 12.42
N TYR A 206 2.11 10.81 12.56
CA TYR A 206 1.67 9.95 11.45
C TYR A 206 0.77 10.68 10.44
N PRO A 207 -0.15 11.61 10.81
CA PRO A 207 -0.92 12.38 9.85
C PRO A 207 -0.06 13.18 8.87
N VAL A 208 1.07 13.74 9.31
CA VAL A 208 2.00 14.48 8.44
C VAL A 208 2.56 13.55 7.35
N PHE A 209 2.92 12.33 7.73
CA PHE A 209 3.37 11.32 6.78
C PHE A 209 2.24 10.93 5.81
N MET A 210 1.02 10.73 6.30
CA MET A 210 -0.14 10.37 5.46
C MET A 210 -0.51 11.48 4.48
N TYR A 211 -0.59 12.73 4.93
CA TYR A 211 -0.86 13.86 4.01
C TYR A 211 0.23 14.04 2.95
N SER A 212 1.47 13.66 3.23
CA SER A 212 2.55 13.71 2.24
C SER A 212 2.36 12.74 1.07
N TRP A 213 1.46 11.74 1.18
CA TRP A 213 1.10 10.88 0.06
C TRP A 213 0.38 11.64 -1.06
N VAL A 214 -0.40 12.68 -0.76
CA VAL A 214 -1.13 13.45 -1.77
C VAL A 214 -0.19 14.04 -2.83
N PRO A 215 0.78 14.92 -2.50
CA PRO A 215 1.70 15.45 -3.50
C PRO A 215 2.59 14.38 -4.14
N VAL A 216 2.98 13.34 -3.39
CA VAL A 216 3.75 12.22 -3.92
C VAL A 216 2.96 11.47 -4.99
N THR A 217 1.69 11.16 -4.73
CA THR A 217 0.81 10.45 -5.65
C THR A 217 0.50 11.30 -6.88
N PHE A 218 0.29 12.61 -6.70
CA PHE A 218 0.09 13.54 -7.82
C PHE A 218 1.32 13.58 -8.75
N LEU A 219 2.52 13.68 -8.20
CA LEU A 219 3.76 13.59 -8.97
C LEU A 219 3.93 12.21 -9.63
N GLY A 220 3.53 11.14 -8.96
CA GLY A 220 3.49 9.80 -9.53
C GLY A 220 2.55 9.71 -10.74
N TRP A 221 1.40 10.34 -10.68
CA TRP A 221 0.45 10.41 -11.80
C TRP A 221 1.00 11.18 -13.00
N ILE A 222 1.63 12.34 -12.77
CA ILE A 222 2.25 13.13 -13.85
C ILE A 222 3.35 12.32 -14.56
N HIS A 223 4.19 11.61 -13.80
CA HIS A 223 5.35 10.87 -14.31
C HIS A 223 5.09 9.37 -14.53
N ARG A 224 3.82 8.93 -14.62
CA ARG A 224 3.46 7.51 -14.65
C ARG A 224 4.00 6.72 -15.84
N HIS A 225 4.37 7.40 -16.91
CA HIS A 225 4.98 6.79 -18.10
C HIS A 225 6.52 6.75 -18.06
N GLU A 226 7.14 7.38 -17.05
CA GLU A 226 8.58 7.32 -16.86
C GLU A 226 8.95 5.99 -16.19
N LYS A 227 9.77 5.18 -16.86
CA LYS A 227 10.17 3.84 -16.39
C LYS A 227 11.56 3.80 -15.75
N GLN A 228 12.12 4.96 -15.38
CA GLN A 228 13.44 4.98 -14.72
C GLN A 228 13.34 4.38 -13.32
N TRP A 229 13.98 3.23 -13.14
CA TRP A 229 14.10 2.59 -11.84
C TRP A 229 15.23 3.22 -11.03
N VAL A 230 14.89 3.80 -9.87
CA VAL A 230 15.88 4.36 -8.94
C VAL A 230 15.98 3.44 -7.74
N HIS A 231 17.20 2.90 -7.53
CA HIS A 231 17.47 2.00 -6.41
C HIS A 231 17.29 2.71 -5.06
N THR A 232 16.60 2.05 -4.12
CA THR A 232 16.56 2.49 -2.72
C THR A 232 17.82 1.99 -2.02
N ILE A 233 18.65 2.90 -1.54
CA ILE A 233 19.89 2.54 -0.84
C ILE A 233 19.53 1.95 0.52
N HIS A 234 19.90 0.69 0.74
CA HIS A 234 19.84 0.03 2.04
C HIS A 234 21.18 0.19 2.73
N THR A 235 21.19 0.72 3.96
CA THR A 235 22.42 1.03 4.70
C THR A 235 22.87 -0.07 5.66
N ARG A 236 21.97 -1.02 5.96
CA ARG A 236 22.26 -2.14 6.86
C ARG A 236 22.46 -3.42 6.09
N SER A 237 23.73 -3.83 5.89
CA SER A 237 24.01 -5.21 5.50
C SER A 237 23.58 -6.14 6.64
N MET A 238 22.74 -7.13 6.37
CA MET A 238 22.61 -8.28 7.28
C MET A 238 23.88 -9.09 7.14
N GLN A 239 24.75 -9.02 8.12
CA GLN A 239 25.67 -10.12 8.33
C GLN A 239 24.78 -11.33 8.69
N PHE A 240 24.72 -12.32 7.79
CA PHE A 240 24.22 -13.66 8.09
C PHE A 240 25.20 -14.30 9.08
N GLN A 241 25.24 -13.80 10.31
CA GLN A 241 26.01 -14.41 11.38
C GLN A 241 25.08 -15.28 12.22
N ALA A 242 25.25 -16.57 12.00
CA ALA A 242 25.10 -17.60 13.03
C ALA A 242 23.70 -18.04 13.51
N ALA A 243 22.62 -17.78 12.82
CA ALA A 243 21.40 -18.56 13.09
C ALA A 243 21.55 -20.05 12.69
N SER A 244 22.50 -20.37 11.80
CA SER A 244 22.79 -21.75 11.39
C SER A 244 23.68 -22.51 12.38
N LEU A 245 24.41 -21.83 13.25
CA LEU A 245 25.34 -22.50 14.19
C LEU A 245 24.69 -22.84 15.55
N THR A 246 23.64 -22.11 15.95
CA THR A 246 22.90 -22.42 17.18
C THR A 246 22.00 -23.63 17.01
N ARG A 247 21.37 -23.77 15.84
CA ARG A 247 20.49 -24.93 15.55
C ARG A 247 21.24 -26.25 15.40
N LYS A 248 22.53 -26.18 15.02
CA LYS A 248 23.37 -27.38 14.91
C LYS A 248 23.85 -27.90 16.27
N LYS A 249 23.96 -27.03 17.27
CA LYS A 249 24.33 -27.41 18.64
C LYS A 249 23.19 -27.98 19.47
N GLU A 250 21.92 -27.68 19.09
CA GLU A 250 20.75 -28.27 19.76
C GLU A 250 20.32 -29.62 19.16
N ILE A 251 20.84 -29.98 17.98
CA ILE A 251 20.56 -31.30 17.34
C ILE A 251 21.65 -32.32 17.70
N ASP A 252 22.85 -31.84 18.05
CA ASP A 252 23.99 -32.70 18.41
C ASP A 252 24.18 -32.87 19.94
N SER A 253 23.22 -32.38 20.74
CA SER A 253 23.13 -32.55 22.20
C SER A 253 21.87 -33.34 22.56
#